data_8d62a9cba70ba130918c5e9a01c639b0
#
_entry.id   8d62a9cba70ba130918c5e9a01c639b0
#
_cell.length_a   1.000
_cell.length_b   1.000
_cell.length_c   1.000
_cell.angle_alpha   90.00
_cell.angle_beta   90.00
_cell.angle_gamma   90.00
#
_symmetry.space_group_name_H-M   'P 1'
#
loop_
_entity.id
_entity.type
_entity.pdbx_description
1 polymer ?
#
loop_
_entity_poly.entity_id
_entity_poly.type
_entity_poly.pdbx_seq_one_letter_code
_entity_poly.pdbx_strand_id
1 'polypeptide(L)'
;CIADYFHFTDYYISGKDTLNLDYYVLSYNKQKALKHFQQVKPMLNCFEHYFGPYPFQNDGFSLIETPYLGMEHQSAIAYGNNYLPGYNGNKNFIAGLDFDYIIVHEAGHEWWGNSITTNDIADMWIHEGFCTYSEVLYVECIYGYQKMIEYIQNQKRFVRNDKPIVGPYGVNKKGSSDMYQKGSLMLHTLRNLLDNDELWFSLIKGISNDFKYKIVDGVDIINYITNKCNLNLDSFFDQYLHTSKIPLLEYKIQKEGREYVLLCRWDAINNFDMKLLVNNGKEDIWIFPESEWKEFTLGNFDIKNFSIRDDLFYIDTKKVN
;
A
#
# COMPACT_ATOMS: atom_id res chain seq x y z
N CYS A 1 -17.87 -23.30 0.97
CA CYS A 1 -17.03 -24.40 0.44
C CYS A 1 -17.56 -25.73 0.97
N ILE A 2 -17.63 -26.75 0.12
CA ILE A 2 -18.07 -28.12 0.50
C ILE A 2 -17.01 -29.10 0.03
N ALA A 3 -16.32 -29.73 0.98
CA ALA A 3 -15.34 -30.76 0.72
C ALA A 3 -15.14 -31.63 1.98
N ASP A 4 -14.40 -32.71 1.86
CA ASP A 4 -13.97 -33.53 3.01
C ASP A 4 -12.72 -32.86 3.63
N TYR A 5 -12.98 -31.83 4.42
CA TYR A 5 -11.92 -31.05 5.08
C TYR A 5 -11.40 -31.75 6.34
N PHE A 6 -10.09 -31.76 6.47
CA PHE A 6 -9.43 -31.90 7.75
C PHE A 6 -9.39 -30.53 8.44
N HIS A 7 -9.90 -30.47 9.67
CA HIS A 7 -9.89 -29.26 10.50
C HIS A 7 -8.83 -29.37 11.59
N PHE A 8 -8.11 -28.26 11.83
CA PHE A 8 -7.25 -28.09 12.99
C PHE A 8 -7.24 -26.63 13.44
N THR A 9 -7.04 -26.43 14.74
CA THR A 9 -7.04 -25.11 15.39
C THR A 9 -5.66 -24.81 15.96
N ASP A 10 -5.26 -23.56 15.85
CA ASP A 10 -4.14 -22.94 16.54
C ASP A 10 -4.63 -21.67 17.26
N TYR A 11 -3.79 -21.02 18.02
CA TYR A 11 -4.17 -19.87 18.84
C TYR A 11 -3.19 -18.74 18.69
N TYR A 12 -3.70 -17.51 18.60
CA TYR A 12 -2.91 -16.29 18.61
C TYR A 12 -3.29 -15.44 19.81
N ILE A 13 -2.29 -14.99 20.57
CA ILE A 13 -2.49 -14.15 21.77
C ILE A 13 -2.36 -12.69 21.33
N SER A 14 -3.48 -11.95 21.41
CA SER A 14 -3.58 -10.53 21.14
C SER A 14 -3.83 -9.79 22.45
N GLY A 15 -2.76 -9.23 23.02
CA GLY A 15 -2.86 -8.56 24.33
C GLY A 15 -3.29 -9.51 25.45
N LYS A 16 -4.54 -9.35 25.93
CA LYS A 16 -5.15 -10.22 26.96
C LYS A 16 -6.10 -11.27 26.38
N ASP A 17 -6.40 -11.18 25.11
CA ASP A 17 -7.37 -12.01 24.41
C ASP A 17 -6.67 -13.12 23.63
N THR A 18 -7.40 -14.19 23.37
CA THR A 18 -6.92 -15.31 22.54
C THR A 18 -7.82 -15.44 21.32
N LEU A 19 -7.23 -15.28 20.14
CA LEU A 19 -7.91 -15.46 18.87
C LEU A 19 -7.76 -16.92 18.41
N ASN A 20 -8.87 -17.59 18.09
CA ASN A 20 -8.84 -18.90 17.46
C ASN A 20 -8.41 -18.75 15.99
N LEU A 21 -7.49 -19.61 15.58
CA LEU A 21 -7.05 -19.74 14.20
C LEU A 21 -7.49 -21.10 13.68
N ASP A 22 -8.56 -21.13 12.90
CA ASP A 22 -9.16 -22.37 12.41
C ASP A 22 -8.80 -22.62 10.95
N TYR A 23 -8.29 -23.80 10.65
CA TYR A 23 -7.80 -24.15 9.34
C TYR A 23 -8.55 -25.36 8.78
N TYR A 24 -9.18 -25.18 7.62
CA TYR A 24 -9.93 -26.20 6.91
C TYR A 24 -9.23 -26.52 5.61
N VAL A 25 -8.57 -27.70 5.55
CA VAL A 25 -7.72 -28.09 4.43
C VAL A 25 -8.05 -29.49 3.95
N LEU A 26 -7.81 -29.79 2.68
CA LEU A 26 -7.99 -31.14 2.17
C LEU A 26 -7.03 -32.10 2.86
N SER A 27 -7.52 -33.28 3.25
CA SER A 27 -6.79 -34.21 4.13
C SER A 27 -5.37 -34.53 3.65
N TYR A 28 -5.17 -34.63 2.32
CA TYR A 28 -3.88 -34.90 1.71
C TYR A 28 -2.89 -33.70 1.74
N ASN A 29 -3.37 -32.49 2.04
CA ASN A 29 -2.56 -31.28 2.19
C ASN A 29 -2.24 -30.92 3.65
N LYS A 30 -2.75 -31.68 4.62
CA LYS A 30 -2.58 -31.44 6.06
C LYS A 30 -1.13 -31.06 6.44
N GLN A 31 -0.16 -31.84 6.01
CA GLN A 31 1.24 -31.62 6.40
C GLN A 31 1.83 -30.35 5.81
N LYS A 32 1.42 -29.99 4.60
CA LYS A 32 1.80 -28.72 3.98
C LYS A 32 1.19 -27.53 4.75
N ALA A 33 -0.10 -27.63 5.08
CA ALA A 33 -0.84 -26.58 5.79
C ALA A 33 -0.24 -26.32 7.19
N LEU A 34 0.01 -27.37 7.98
CA LEU A 34 0.61 -27.25 9.31
C LEU A 34 1.94 -26.50 9.32
N LYS A 35 2.74 -26.64 8.27
CA LYS A 35 3.99 -25.89 8.11
C LYS A 35 3.75 -24.49 7.56
N HIS A 36 2.95 -24.38 6.51
CA HIS A 36 2.81 -23.15 5.74
C HIS A 36 2.05 -22.05 6.48
N PHE A 37 1.00 -22.41 7.23
CA PHE A 37 0.17 -21.46 7.97
C PHE A 37 0.80 -20.92 9.24
N GLN A 38 2.01 -21.37 9.60
CA GLN A 38 2.76 -20.76 10.70
C GLN A 38 3.06 -19.27 10.47
N GLN A 39 3.02 -18.80 9.21
CA GLN A 39 3.19 -17.38 8.89
C GLN A 39 2.00 -16.49 9.33
N VAL A 40 0.84 -17.06 9.65
CA VAL A 40 -0.35 -16.31 10.07
C VAL A 40 -0.08 -15.53 11.36
N LYS A 41 0.57 -16.11 12.35
CA LYS A 41 0.83 -15.42 13.63
C LYS A 41 1.74 -14.21 13.50
N PRO A 42 2.93 -14.28 12.88
CA PRO A 42 3.75 -13.10 12.64
C PRO A 42 3.06 -12.07 11.75
N MET A 43 2.23 -12.49 10.79
CA MET A 43 1.43 -11.57 9.99
C MET A 43 0.40 -10.79 10.85
N LEU A 44 -0.38 -11.49 11.67
CA LEU A 44 -1.34 -10.85 12.58
C LEU A 44 -0.64 -9.89 13.54
N ASN A 45 0.53 -10.27 14.07
CA ASN A 45 1.31 -9.39 14.93
C ASN A 45 1.74 -8.10 14.22
N CYS A 46 2.18 -8.18 12.96
CA CYS A 46 2.51 -7.00 12.15
C CYS A 46 1.26 -6.13 11.90
N PHE A 47 0.15 -6.73 11.52
CA PHE A 47 -1.08 -5.99 11.22
C PHE A 47 -1.68 -5.34 12.45
N GLU A 48 -1.69 -6.00 13.61
CA GLU A 48 -2.12 -5.37 14.86
C GLU A 48 -1.20 -4.23 15.30
N HIS A 49 0.09 -4.33 15.02
CA HIS A 49 1.03 -3.24 15.27
C HIS A 49 0.65 -1.98 14.47
N TYR A 50 0.37 -2.13 13.17
CA TYR A 50 0.08 -1.00 12.28
C TYR A 50 -1.38 -0.54 12.32
N PHE A 51 -2.33 -1.48 12.40
CA PHE A 51 -3.76 -1.20 12.22
C PHE A 51 -4.56 -1.22 13.52
N GLY A 52 -4.00 -1.77 14.60
CA GLY A 52 -4.72 -2.04 15.84
C GLY A 52 -5.31 -3.45 15.87
N PRO A 53 -6.00 -3.80 16.98
CA PRO A 53 -6.48 -5.17 17.23
C PRO A 53 -7.29 -5.76 16.08
N TYR A 54 -7.15 -7.07 15.89
CA TYR A 54 -7.96 -7.82 14.92
C TYR A 54 -9.46 -7.51 15.11
N PRO A 55 -10.17 -7.08 14.06
CA PRO A 55 -11.51 -6.54 14.23
C PRO A 55 -12.56 -7.57 14.66
N PHE A 56 -12.44 -8.83 14.23
CA PHE A 56 -13.46 -9.86 14.40
C PHE A 56 -13.04 -10.92 15.44
N GLN A 57 -12.57 -10.47 16.58
CA GLN A 57 -12.02 -11.30 17.67
C GLN A 57 -12.99 -12.43 18.12
N ASN A 58 -14.29 -12.14 18.12
CA ASN A 58 -15.32 -13.12 18.56
C ASN A 58 -15.63 -14.17 17.49
N ASP A 59 -15.36 -13.89 16.23
CA ASP A 59 -15.67 -14.77 15.09
C ASP A 59 -14.50 -15.70 14.76
N GLY A 60 -13.28 -15.37 15.27
CA GLY A 60 -12.07 -16.10 14.97
C GLY A 60 -11.45 -15.68 13.62
N PHE A 61 -10.37 -16.35 13.25
CA PHE A 61 -9.68 -16.20 11.96
C PHE A 61 -9.57 -17.56 11.31
N SER A 62 -10.04 -17.73 10.10
CA SER A 62 -9.97 -19.04 9.43
C SER A 62 -9.41 -18.95 8.02
N LEU A 63 -8.62 -19.95 7.63
CA LEU A 63 -8.25 -20.20 6.24
C LEU A 63 -8.92 -21.48 5.76
N ILE A 64 -9.69 -21.38 4.68
CA ILE A 64 -10.41 -22.49 4.07
C ILE A 64 -9.80 -22.78 2.70
N GLU A 65 -9.21 -23.94 2.52
CA GLU A 65 -8.62 -24.35 1.23
C GLU A 65 -9.70 -24.41 0.14
N THR A 66 -9.42 -23.74 -0.98
CA THR A 66 -10.33 -23.64 -2.12
C THR A 66 -9.61 -23.95 -3.43
N PRO A 67 -10.32 -24.31 -4.53
CA PRO A 67 -9.73 -24.54 -5.83
C PRO A 67 -9.41 -23.22 -6.59
N TYR A 68 -9.74 -22.06 -6.03
CA TYR A 68 -9.42 -20.74 -6.57
C TYR A 68 -8.47 -20.00 -5.62
N LEU A 69 -7.79 -18.96 -6.10
CA LEU A 69 -6.61 -18.38 -5.51
C LEU A 69 -6.83 -17.83 -4.09
N GLY A 70 -7.82 -16.96 -3.91
CA GLY A 70 -8.19 -16.35 -2.63
C GLY A 70 -9.46 -15.53 -2.73
N MET A 71 -10.05 -15.23 -1.59
CA MET A 71 -11.19 -14.31 -1.43
C MET A 71 -11.33 -13.90 0.03
N GLU A 72 -11.60 -12.62 0.25
CA GLU A 72 -11.63 -11.95 1.54
C GLU A 72 -12.91 -12.16 2.37
N HIS A 73 -13.47 -13.38 2.40
CA HIS A 73 -14.64 -13.64 3.25
C HIS A 73 -14.29 -13.42 4.72
N GLN A 74 -15.02 -12.52 5.38
CA GLN A 74 -14.82 -12.19 6.79
C GLN A 74 -14.67 -13.42 7.66
N SER A 75 -13.57 -13.50 8.43
CA SER A 75 -13.23 -14.59 9.35
C SER A 75 -13.19 -16.00 8.73
N ALA A 76 -13.36 -16.11 7.41
CA ALA A 76 -13.43 -17.38 6.67
C ALA A 76 -12.76 -17.27 5.29
N ILE A 77 -11.53 -16.78 5.30
CA ILE A 77 -10.72 -16.46 4.11
C ILE A 77 -10.57 -17.70 3.23
N ALA A 78 -10.94 -17.57 1.96
CA ALA A 78 -10.66 -18.60 0.97
C ALA A 78 -9.17 -18.59 0.60
N TYR A 79 -8.56 -19.76 0.60
CA TYR A 79 -7.14 -19.94 0.35
C TYR A 79 -6.86 -20.99 -0.72
N GLY A 80 -6.19 -20.63 -1.80
CA GLY A 80 -5.87 -21.56 -2.90
C GLY A 80 -4.51 -21.32 -3.56
N ASN A 81 -3.53 -20.76 -2.83
CA ASN A 81 -2.17 -20.51 -3.34
C ASN A 81 -1.27 -21.75 -3.31
N ASN A 82 -1.86 -22.96 -3.19
CA ASN A 82 -1.16 -24.24 -3.25
C ASN A 82 -0.03 -24.41 -2.22
N TYR A 83 -0.05 -23.65 -1.13
CA TYR A 83 1.01 -23.64 -0.10
C TYR A 83 2.38 -23.23 -0.67
N LEU A 84 2.37 -22.31 -1.64
CA LEU A 84 3.55 -21.79 -2.30
C LEU A 84 3.81 -20.33 -1.85
N PRO A 85 5.07 -19.91 -1.77
CA PRO A 85 5.38 -18.50 -1.54
C PRO A 85 5.09 -17.67 -2.77
N GLY A 86 4.88 -16.36 -2.56
CA GLY A 86 4.52 -15.42 -3.61
C GLY A 86 3.10 -15.69 -4.15
N TYR A 87 2.88 -15.31 -5.39
CA TYR A 87 1.62 -15.50 -6.11
C TYR A 87 1.71 -16.76 -6.98
N ASN A 88 1.03 -17.85 -6.58
CA ASN A 88 1.13 -19.16 -7.25
C ASN A 88 2.58 -19.65 -7.42
N GLY A 89 3.43 -19.44 -6.41
CA GLY A 89 4.85 -19.80 -6.50
C GLY A 89 5.70 -18.82 -7.31
N ASN A 90 5.10 -17.79 -7.88
CA ASN A 90 5.84 -16.75 -8.60
C ASN A 90 6.45 -15.76 -7.59
N LYS A 91 7.75 -15.93 -7.33
CA LYS A 91 8.54 -15.06 -6.45
C LYS A 91 9.08 -13.80 -7.14
N ASN A 92 8.60 -13.48 -8.35
CA ASN A 92 9.16 -12.41 -9.18
C ASN A 92 8.96 -11.00 -8.61
N PHE A 93 8.24 -10.88 -7.47
CA PHE A 93 8.15 -9.57 -6.83
C PHE A 93 9.51 -9.13 -6.31
N ILE A 94 10.22 -9.95 -5.51
CA ILE A 94 11.58 -9.64 -5.07
C ILE A 94 12.32 -10.91 -4.62
N ALA A 95 13.56 -11.07 -5.05
CA ALA A 95 14.43 -12.15 -4.59
C ALA A 95 14.64 -12.09 -3.06
N GLY A 96 14.44 -13.21 -2.39
CA GLY A 96 14.64 -13.36 -0.94
C GLY A 96 13.41 -13.09 -0.08
N LEU A 97 12.25 -12.75 -0.65
CA LEU A 97 10.99 -12.76 0.07
C LEU A 97 10.33 -14.14 -0.05
N ASP A 98 10.01 -14.73 1.08
CA ASP A 98 9.50 -16.11 1.17
C ASP A 98 8.22 -16.16 2.02
N PHE A 99 7.22 -15.36 1.63
CA PHE A 99 5.90 -15.36 2.23
C PHE A 99 4.82 -15.68 1.20
N ASP A 100 3.67 -16.15 1.67
CA ASP A 100 2.50 -16.38 0.84
C ASP A 100 1.74 -15.06 0.66
N TYR A 101 1.71 -14.57 -0.57
CA TYR A 101 1.04 -13.34 -0.94
C TYR A 101 -0.45 -13.36 -0.58
N ILE A 102 -1.16 -14.49 -0.87
CA ILE A 102 -2.60 -14.58 -0.65
C ILE A 102 -2.96 -14.51 0.83
N ILE A 103 -2.22 -15.20 1.69
CA ILE A 103 -2.47 -15.12 3.13
C ILE A 103 -2.35 -13.68 3.62
N VAL A 104 -1.32 -12.95 3.19
CA VAL A 104 -1.07 -11.59 3.65
C VAL A 104 -2.12 -10.61 3.08
N HIS A 105 -2.42 -10.71 1.79
CA HIS A 105 -3.39 -9.84 1.12
C HIS A 105 -4.80 -10.04 1.67
N GLU A 106 -5.31 -11.28 1.63
CA GLU A 106 -6.68 -11.58 2.05
C GLU A 106 -6.90 -11.34 3.55
N ALA A 107 -5.87 -11.54 4.38
CA ALA A 107 -5.95 -11.18 5.79
C ALA A 107 -6.00 -9.65 6.03
N GLY A 108 -5.39 -8.86 5.17
CA GLY A 108 -5.48 -7.40 5.20
C GLY A 108 -6.92 -6.90 5.07
N HIS A 109 -7.72 -7.61 4.29
CA HIS A 109 -9.14 -7.30 4.09
C HIS A 109 -9.99 -7.39 5.36
N GLU A 110 -9.54 -8.09 6.40
CA GLU A 110 -10.25 -8.07 7.67
C GLU A 110 -10.36 -6.65 8.25
N TRP A 111 -9.34 -5.82 8.05
CA TRP A 111 -9.39 -4.38 8.37
C TRP A 111 -9.96 -3.54 7.23
N TRP A 112 -9.52 -3.80 5.97
CA TRP A 112 -9.76 -2.96 4.79
C TRP A 112 -10.72 -3.65 3.80
N GLY A 113 -12.00 -3.57 4.01
CA GLY A 113 -13.04 -4.23 3.22
C GLY A 113 -14.11 -4.84 4.10
N ASN A 114 -13.72 -5.67 5.06
CA ASN A 114 -14.67 -6.32 5.97
C ASN A 114 -15.05 -5.41 7.15
N SER A 115 -14.07 -4.86 7.87
CA SER A 115 -14.32 -3.94 8.99
C SER A 115 -14.68 -2.53 8.53
N ILE A 116 -14.01 -2.04 7.49
CA ILE A 116 -14.28 -0.77 6.83
C ILE A 116 -14.72 -1.08 5.41
N THR A 117 -15.99 -0.88 5.10
CA THR A 117 -16.59 -1.25 3.81
C THR A 117 -16.95 0.00 3.03
N THR A 118 -16.69 0.04 1.73
CA THR A 118 -17.11 1.15 0.87
C THR A 118 -18.60 1.09 0.55
N ASN A 119 -19.24 2.27 0.53
CA ASN A 119 -20.64 2.43 0.17
C ASN A 119 -20.89 2.14 -1.33
N ASP A 120 -19.93 2.50 -2.17
CA ASP A 120 -19.99 2.27 -3.62
C ASP A 120 -18.73 1.54 -4.10
N ILE A 121 -18.92 0.62 -5.03
CA ILE A 121 -17.82 -0.13 -5.68
C ILE A 121 -16.83 0.79 -6.42
N ALA A 122 -17.20 2.03 -6.69
CA ALA A 122 -16.31 3.05 -7.22
C ALA A 122 -15.08 3.29 -6.32
N ASP A 123 -15.25 3.14 -5.01
CA ASP A 123 -14.22 3.39 -3.99
C ASP A 123 -13.45 2.12 -3.57
N MET A 124 -13.46 1.07 -4.39
CA MET A 124 -12.72 -0.18 -4.10
C MET A 124 -11.21 0.03 -3.86
N TRP A 125 -10.66 1.20 -4.19
CA TRP A 125 -9.28 1.54 -3.85
C TRP A 125 -9.02 1.53 -2.33
N ILE A 126 -10.07 1.76 -1.52
CA ILE A 126 -9.97 1.65 -0.05
C ILE A 126 -9.75 0.19 0.37
N HIS A 127 -10.46 -0.75 -0.23
CA HIS A 127 -10.23 -2.16 0.03
C HIS A 127 -8.86 -2.57 -0.50
N GLU A 128 -8.67 -2.50 -1.80
CA GLU A 128 -7.56 -3.10 -2.52
C GLU A 128 -6.23 -2.34 -2.35
N GLY A 129 -6.30 -1.00 -2.35
CA GLY A 129 -5.12 -0.15 -2.17
C GLY A 129 -4.51 -0.29 -0.77
N PHE A 130 -5.36 -0.29 0.27
CA PHE A 130 -4.88 -0.50 1.64
C PHE A 130 -4.45 -1.95 1.87
N CYS A 131 -5.11 -2.96 1.29
CA CYS A 131 -4.65 -4.34 1.39
C CYS A 131 -3.31 -4.56 0.69
N THR A 132 -3.13 -4.02 -0.51
CA THR A 132 -1.84 -4.06 -1.20
C THR A 132 -0.75 -3.30 -0.43
N TYR A 133 -1.11 -2.20 0.24
CA TYR A 133 -0.18 -1.51 1.13
C TYR A 133 0.11 -2.28 2.42
N SER A 134 -0.84 -3.10 2.89
CA SER A 134 -0.61 -4.00 4.03
C SER A 134 0.48 -5.02 3.76
N GLU A 135 0.62 -5.49 2.51
CA GLU A 135 1.75 -6.33 2.09
C GLU A 135 3.09 -5.58 2.20
N VAL A 136 3.11 -4.31 1.81
CA VAL A 136 4.30 -3.43 1.92
C VAL A 136 4.72 -3.30 3.39
N LEU A 137 3.75 -3.04 4.28
CA LEU A 137 3.99 -2.94 5.71
C LEU A 137 4.40 -4.28 6.34
N TYR A 138 3.82 -5.40 5.88
CA TYR A 138 4.27 -6.73 6.28
C TYR A 138 5.73 -6.97 5.90
N VAL A 139 6.13 -6.61 4.68
CA VAL A 139 7.53 -6.71 4.24
C VAL A 139 8.44 -5.84 5.09
N GLU A 140 8.03 -4.61 5.43
CA GLU A 140 8.78 -3.73 6.33
C GLU A 140 8.96 -4.37 7.71
N CYS A 141 7.89 -4.91 8.28
CA CYS A 141 7.87 -5.53 9.61
C CYS A 141 8.78 -6.76 9.71
N ILE A 142 8.75 -7.63 8.70
CA ILE A 142 9.45 -8.93 8.74
C ILE A 142 10.85 -8.87 8.12
N TYR A 143 11.02 -8.09 7.04
CA TYR A 143 12.26 -8.08 6.25
C TYR A 143 13.02 -6.76 6.32
N GLY A 144 12.41 -5.73 6.93
CA GLY A 144 13.01 -4.42 7.15
C GLY A 144 12.81 -3.43 6.01
N TYR A 145 13.12 -2.16 6.33
CA TYR A 145 12.81 -1.00 5.48
C TYR A 145 13.39 -1.11 4.05
N GLN A 146 14.65 -1.55 3.90
CA GLN A 146 15.27 -1.64 2.57
C GLN A 146 14.53 -2.63 1.65
N LYS A 147 14.09 -3.76 2.21
CA LYS A 147 13.30 -4.74 1.46
C LYS A 147 11.90 -4.24 1.12
N MET A 148 11.33 -3.43 1.99
CA MET A 148 10.06 -2.75 1.73
C MET A 148 10.20 -1.78 0.55
N ILE A 149 11.27 -0.96 0.49
CA ILE A 149 11.52 -0.07 -0.65
C ILE A 149 11.66 -0.87 -1.97
N GLU A 150 12.42 -1.96 -1.96
CA GLU A 150 12.53 -2.83 -3.14
C GLU A 150 11.16 -3.41 -3.55
N TYR A 151 10.33 -3.80 -2.57
CA TYR A 151 9.01 -4.37 -2.81
C TYR A 151 8.05 -3.34 -3.43
N ILE A 152 7.95 -2.15 -2.84
CA ILE A 152 7.05 -1.09 -3.34
C ILE A 152 7.48 -0.60 -4.72
N GLN A 153 8.79 -0.46 -4.97
CA GLN A 153 9.30 -0.06 -6.28
C GLN A 153 8.96 -1.08 -7.37
N ASN A 154 8.97 -2.36 -7.04
CA ASN A 154 8.60 -3.40 -8.00
C ASN A 154 7.11 -3.36 -8.38
N GLN A 155 6.23 -2.82 -7.53
CA GLN A 155 4.80 -2.65 -7.83
C GLN A 155 4.57 -1.73 -9.04
N LYS A 156 5.45 -0.76 -9.30
CA LYS A 156 5.37 0.15 -10.46
C LYS A 156 5.22 -0.58 -11.79
N ARG A 157 5.81 -1.78 -11.93
CA ARG A 157 5.78 -2.58 -13.17
C ARG A 157 4.40 -3.14 -13.51
N PHE A 158 3.49 -3.17 -12.55
CA PHE A 158 2.15 -3.74 -12.71
C PHE A 158 1.08 -2.68 -12.91
N VAL A 159 1.43 -1.41 -12.74
CA VAL A 159 0.51 -0.29 -12.98
C VAL A 159 0.38 -0.05 -14.49
N ARG A 160 -0.87 0.02 -14.96
CA ARG A 160 -1.21 0.19 -16.37
C ARG A 160 -1.51 1.63 -16.76
N ASN A 161 -1.97 2.44 -15.81
CA ASN A 161 -2.45 3.81 -16.03
C ASN A 161 -3.46 3.92 -17.19
N ASP A 162 -4.36 2.92 -17.29
CA ASP A 162 -5.35 2.83 -18.38
C ASP A 162 -6.56 3.73 -18.17
N LYS A 163 -6.98 3.93 -16.93
CA LYS A 163 -8.10 4.79 -16.50
C LYS A 163 -7.97 5.12 -15.01
N PRO A 164 -8.80 6.05 -14.49
CA PRO A 164 -8.83 6.35 -13.06
C PRO A 164 -9.09 5.11 -12.19
N ILE A 165 -8.53 5.09 -10.98
CA ILE A 165 -8.75 4.01 -10.03
C ILE A 165 -10.10 4.12 -9.30
N VAL A 166 -10.63 5.34 -9.14
CA VAL A 166 -12.02 5.55 -8.72
C VAL A 166 -12.94 5.31 -9.91
N GLY A 167 -13.97 4.52 -9.68
CA GLY A 167 -14.99 4.19 -10.67
C GLY A 167 -16.10 5.24 -10.77
N PRO A 168 -17.06 5.05 -11.69
CA PRO A 168 -18.25 5.88 -11.72
C PRO A 168 -19.21 5.47 -10.60
N TYR A 169 -19.66 6.45 -9.81
CA TYR A 169 -20.61 6.21 -8.73
C TYR A 169 -22.03 5.93 -9.23
N GLY A 170 -22.79 5.22 -8.40
CA GLY A 170 -24.20 4.91 -8.66
C GLY A 170 -24.44 3.85 -9.73
N VAL A 171 -23.40 3.18 -10.19
CA VAL A 171 -23.46 2.07 -11.12
C VAL A 171 -22.55 0.93 -10.64
N ASN A 172 -22.90 -0.32 -10.89
CA ASN A 172 -22.10 -1.46 -10.47
C ASN A 172 -20.84 -1.63 -11.38
N LYS A 173 -19.91 -0.67 -11.26
CA LYS A 173 -18.70 -0.64 -12.07
C LYS A 173 -17.53 -0.02 -11.32
N LYS A 174 -16.53 -0.82 -10.98
CA LYS A 174 -15.28 -0.36 -10.37
C LYS A 174 -14.36 0.35 -11.38
N GLY A 175 -13.41 1.12 -10.86
CA GLY A 175 -12.36 1.79 -11.63
C GLY A 175 -11.33 0.84 -12.23
N SER A 176 -10.12 1.34 -12.47
CA SER A 176 -9.00 0.54 -12.94
C SER A 176 -8.59 -0.53 -11.92
N SER A 177 -8.07 -1.66 -12.43
CA SER A 177 -7.36 -2.62 -11.58
C SER A 177 -6.09 -2.04 -10.95
N ASP A 178 -5.66 -0.86 -11.38
CA ASP A 178 -4.56 -0.13 -10.74
C ASP A 178 -4.89 0.32 -9.30
N MET A 179 -6.14 0.16 -8.86
CA MET A 179 -6.53 0.38 -7.45
C MET A 179 -5.68 -0.44 -6.46
N TYR A 180 -5.12 -1.57 -6.86
CA TYR A 180 -4.16 -2.36 -6.11
C TYR A 180 -2.81 -1.62 -6.01
N GLN A 181 -1.99 -1.72 -7.04
CA GLN A 181 -0.60 -1.24 -7.01
C GLN A 181 -0.49 0.29 -7.00
N LYS A 182 -1.25 1.00 -7.83
CA LYS A 182 -1.25 2.46 -7.83
C LYS A 182 -1.84 3.01 -6.53
N GLY A 183 -2.87 2.36 -5.98
CA GLY A 183 -3.41 2.68 -4.65
C GLY A 183 -2.34 2.55 -3.55
N SER A 184 -1.62 1.43 -3.52
CA SER A 184 -0.51 1.20 -2.60
C SER A 184 0.64 2.20 -2.77
N LEU A 185 1.05 2.48 -4.01
CA LEU A 185 2.08 3.48 -4.34
C LEU A 185 1.67 4.90 -3.94
N MET A 186 0.40 5.25 -4.08
CA MET A 186 -0.16 6.53 -3.61
C MET A 186 -0.05 6.64 -2.08
N LEU A 187 -0.43 5.60 -1.34
CA LEU A 187 -0.32 5.58 0.13
C LEU A 187 1.14 5.68 0.58
N HIS A 188 2.06 5.01 -0.10
CA HIS A 188 3.48 5.14 0.17
C HIS A 188 4.01 6.55 -0.11
N THR A 189 3.60 7.15 -1.22
CA THR A 189 3.92 8.54 -1.55
C THR A 189 3.43 9.49 -0.47
N LEU A 190 2.19 9.30 0.02
CA LEU A 190 1.62 10.10 1.09
C LEU A 190 2.42 9.96 2.41
N ARG A 191 2.83 8.74 2.78
CA ARG A 191 3.70 8.51 3.93
C ARG A 191 4.97 9.36 3.85
N ASN A 192 5.65 9.32 2.70
CA ASN A 192 6.88 10.08 2.51
C ASN A 192 6.64 11.59 2.38
N LEU A 193 5.49 12.00 1.83
CA LEU A 193 5.08 13.41 1.79
C LEU A 193 4.90 13.99 3.21
N LEU A 194 4.38 13.21 4.14
CA LEU A 194 4.22 13.61 5.54
C LEU A 194 5.56 13.76 6.26
N ASP A 195 6.60 13.01 5.86
CA ASP A 195 7.93 13.00 6.46
C ASP A 195 7.89 12.77 8.00
N ASN A 196 6.92 11.95 8.42
CA ASN A 196 6.67 11.66 9.84
C ASN A 196 5.97 10.30 9.98
N ASP A 197 6.74 9.25 10.22
CA ASP A 197 6.23 7.89 10.37
C ASP A 197 5.30 7.74 11.58
N GLU A 198 5.55 8.45 12.68
CA GLU A 198 4.68 8.40 13.85
C GLU A 198 3.28 8.93 13.52
N LEU A 199 3.21 10.08 12.82
CA LEU A 199 1.95 10.62 12.32
C LEU A 199 1.29 9.65 11.34
N TRP A 200 2.05 9.10 10.38
CA TRP A 200 1.53 8.17 9.38
C TRP A 200 0.89 6.93 10.01
N PHE A 201 1.61 6.25 10.91
CA PHE A 201 1.07 5.06 11.56
C PHE A 201 -0.07 5.37 12.52
N SER A 202 -0.05 6.55 13.17
CA SER A 202 -1.20 7.05 13.93
C SER A 202 -2.43 7.26 13.06
N LEU A 203 -2.26 7.76 11.83
CA LEU A 203 -3.35 7.92 10.85
C LEU A 203 -3.94 6.57 10.42
N ILE A 204 -3.11 5.64 9.98
CA ILE A 204 -3.57 4.31 9.55
C ILE A 204 -4.35 3.61 10.67
N LYS A 205 -3.78 3.61 11.88
CA LYS A 205 -4.42 3.03 13.06
C LYS A 205 -5.70 3.77 13.45
N GLY A 206 -5.70 5.09 13.30
CA GLY A 206 -6.86 5.93 13.54
C GLY A 206 -8.00 5.64 12.56
N ILE A 207 -7.72 5.51 11.27
CA ILE A 207 -8.72 5.10 10.26
C ILE A 207 -9.33 3.75 10.65
N SER A 208 -8.48 2.75 10.95
CA SER A 208 -8.95 1.42 11.34
C SER A 208 -9.86 1.44 12.58
N ASN A 209 -9.55 2.25 13.58
CA ASN A 209 -10.32 2.33 14.83
C ASN A 209 -11.60 3.17 14.69
N ASP A 210 -11.51 4.34 14.05
CA ASP A 210 -12.60 5.32 14.01
C ASP A 210 -13.68 4.93 13.00
N PHE A 211 -13.32 4.18 11.97
CA PHE A 211 -14.26 3.64 10.97
C PHE A 211 -14.54 2.14 11.13
N LYS A 212 -14.13 1.54 12.23
CA LYS A 212 -14.42 0.12 12.52
C LYS A 212 -15.91 -0.18 12.42
N TYR A 213 -16.27 -1.19 11.62
CA TYR A 213 -17.64 -1.63 11.34
C TYR A 213 -18.53 -0.58 10.69
N LYS A 214 -17.94 0.32 9.92
CA LYS A 214 -18.68 1.36 9.19
C LYS A 214 -18.61 1.16 7.69
N ILE A 215 -19.67 1.66 7.04
CA ILE A 215 -19.72 1.87 5.60
C ILE A 215 -19.27 3.31 5.36
N VAL A 216 -18.31 3.51 4.45
CA VAL A 216 -17.69 4.81 4.17
C VAL A 216 -17.69 5.12 2.67
N ASP A 217 -17.65 6.40 2.34
CA ASP A 217 -17.31 6.87 1.01
C ASP A 217 -15.83 7.26 0.95
N GLY A 218 -15.24 7.31 -0.25
CA GLY A 218 -13.84 7.70 -0.43
C GLY A 218 -13.51 9.05 0.19
N VAL A 219 -14.46 9.99 0.10
CA VAL A 219 -14.34 11.32 0.68
C VAL A 219 -14.22 11.32 2.21
N ASP A 220 -14.79 10.34 2.91
CA ASP A 220 -14.67 10.24 4.38
C ASP A 220 -13.22 9.94 4.78
N ILE A 221 -12.58 9.01 4.08
CA ILE A 221 -11.18 8.64 4.31
C ILE A 221 -10.24 9.79 3.94
N ILE A 222 -10.47 10.44 2.79
CA ILE A 222 -9.69 11.60 2.34
C ILE A 222 -9.78 12.74 3.37
N ASN A 223 -10.99 13.09 3.80
CA ASN A 223 -11.22 14.13 4.80
C ASN A 223 -10.56 13.79 6.14
N TYR A 224 -10.63 12.53 6.56
CA TYR A 224 -9.97 12.09 7.79
C TYR A 224 -8.47 12.35 7.73
N ILE A 225 -7.81 11.93 6.65
CA ILE A 225 -6.38 12.10 6.45
C ILE A 225 -6.02 13.59 6.39
N THR A 226 -6.70 14.35 5.54
CA THR A 226 -6.47 15.81 5.34
C THR A 226 -6.58 16.58 6.66
N ASN A 227 -7.63 16.32 7.44
CA ASN A 227 -7.85 17.00 8.72
C ASN A 227 -6.79 16.62 9.77
N LYS A 228 -6.38 15.35 9.84
CA LYS A 228 -5.38 14.91 10.81
C LYS A 228 -3.97 15.39 10.48
N CYS A 229 -3.64 15.51 9.20
CA CYS A 229 -2.35 16.03 8.74
C CYS A 229 -2.29 17.57 8.76
N ASN A 230 -3.43 18.24 8.79
CA ASN A 230 -3.55 19.68 8.60
C ASN A 230 -2.85 20.17 7.30
N LEU A 231 -3.01 19.42 6.23
CA LEU A 231 -2.47 19.71 4.90
C LEU A 231 -3.62 19.77 3.91
N ASN A 232 -3.49 20.61 2.88
CA ASN A 232 -4.36 20.51 1.71
C ASN A 232 -3.84 19.38 0.81
N LEU A 233 -4.59 18.30 0.69
CA LEU A 233 -4.26 17.13 -0.12
C LEU A 233 -5.22 16.92 -1.30
N ASP A 234 -6.06 17.92 -1.62
CA ASP A 234 -7.07 17.80 -2.67
C ASP A 234 -6.43 17.48 -4.02
N SER A 235 -5.43 18.28 -4.43
CA SER A 235 -4.73 18.07 -5.70
C SER A 235 -3.97 16.73 -5.72
N PHE A 236 -3.45 16.29 -4.57
CA PHE A 236 -2.78 14.99 -4.44
C PHE A 236 -3.76 13.84 -4.72
N PHE A 237 -4.89 13.80 -4.01
CA PHE A 237 -5.87 12.73 -4.20
C PHE A 237 -6.52 12.80 -5.59
N ASP A 238 -6.84 13.99 -6.10
CA ASP A 238 -7.37 14.17 -7.45
C ASP A 238 -6.41 13.60 -8.51
N GLN A 239 -5.13 13.86 -8.39
CA GLN A 239 -4.12 13.36 -9.34
C GLN A 239 -4.06 11.83 -9.35
N TYR A 240 -3.99 11.20 -8.17
CA TYR A 240 -3.78 9.75 -8.09
C TYR A 240 -5.07 8.95 -8.26
N LEU A 241 -6.21 9.45 -7.78
CA LEU A 241 -7.48 8.72 -7.76
C LEU A 241 -8.30 8.94 -9.03
N HIS A 242 -8.36 10.18 -9.52
CA HIS A 242 -9.29 10.57 -10.58
C HIS A 242 -8.65 10.73 -11.95
N THR A 243 -7.33 10.54 -12.07
CA THR A 243 -6.64 10.53 -13.36
C THR A 243 -5.91 9.21 -13.63
N SER A 244 -5.72 8.90 -14.91
CA SER A 244 -4.86 7.78 -15.31
C SER A 244 -3.38 8.16 -15.31
N LYS A 245 -3.05 9.45 -15.41
CA LYS A 245 -1.68 9.94 -15.45
C LYS A 245 -1.07 10.01 -14.05
N ILE A 246 0.21 9.75 -13.95
CA ILE A 246 1.02 10.05 -12.77
C ILE A 246 1.67 11.42 -12.92
N PRO A 247 2.01 12.11 -11.81
CA PRO A 247 2.69 13.40 -11.90
C PRO A 247 4.04 13.25 -12.60
N LEU A 248 4.34 14.11 -13.57
CA LEU A 248 5.62 14.13 -14.25
C LEU A 248 6.44 15.34 -13.81
N LEU A 249 7.60 15.09 -13.19
CA LEU A 249 8.55 16.15 -12.88
C LEU A 249 9.44 16.41 -14.10
N GLU A 250 9.22 17.54 -14.78
CA GLU A 250 10.16 18.04 -15.76
C GLU A 250 11.27 18.83 -15.05
N TYR A 251 12.54 18.53 -15.35
CA TYR A 251 13.65 19.18 -14.68
C TYR A 251 14.86 19.38 -15.56
N LYS A 252 15.68 20.35 -15.20
CA LYS A 252 17.05 20.57 -15.72
C LYS A 252 17.96 21.04 -14.60
N ILE A 253 19.25 20.73 -14.72
CA ILE A 253 20.27 21.15 -13.76
C ILE A 253 21.25 22.00 -14.48
N GLN A 254 21.54 23.19 -13.93
CA GLN A 254 22.48 24.15 -14.46
C GLN A 254 23.60 24.40 -13.43
N LYS A 255 24.80 24.72 -13.92
CA LYS A 255 25.90 25.10 -13.05
C LYS A 255 26.00 26.61 -13.02
N GLU A 256 25.89 27.18 -11.83
CA GLU A 256 26.04 28.61 -11.58
C GLU A 256 27.25 28.84 -10.67
N GLY A 257 28.34 29.32 -11.28
CA GLY A 257 29.62 29.50 -10.57
C GLY A 257 30.16 28.16 -10.02
N ARG A 258 30.10 27.99 -8.67
CA ARG A 258 30.53 26.76 -7.98
C ARG A 258 29.37 25.86 -7.55
N GLU A 259 28.15 26.31 -7.70
CA GLU A 259 26.97 25.61 -7.25
C GLU A 259 26.17 25.06 -8.43
N TYR A 260 25.30 24.08 -8.12
CA TYR A 260 24.29 23.58 -9.04
C TYR A 260 22.91 24.07 -8.62
N VAL A 261 22.13 24.36 -9.65
CA VAL A 261 20.74 24.83 -9.52
C VAL A 261 19.84 23.87 -10.27
N LEU A 262 18.78 23.44 -9.62
CA LEU A 262 17.70 22.64 -10.20
C LEU A 262 16.56 23.58 -10.61
N LEU A 263 16.21 23.58 -11.88
CA LEU A 263 14.96 24.14 -12.36
C LEU A 263 14.02 22.99 -12.61
N CYS A 264 12.82 23.03 -12.04
CA CYS A 264 11.84 21.99 -12.25
C CYS A 264 10.40 22.53 -12.20
N ARG A 265 9.48 21.73 -12.74
CA ARG A 265 8.04 21.97 -12.66
C ARG A 265 7.27 20.68 -12.70
N TRP A 266 6.03 20.71 -12.23
CA TRP A 266 5.08 19.63 -12.44
C TRP A 266 4.36 19.77 -13.80
N ASP A 267 4.33 18.68 -14.55
CA ASP A 267 3.33 18.40 -15.59
C ASP A 267 2.32 17.41 -14.99
N ALA A 268 1.24 17.96 -14.45
CA ALA A 268 0.21 17.25 -13.68
C ALA A 268 -1.13 17.97 -13.83
N ILE A 269 -2.14 17.63 -13.00
CA ILE A 269 -3.37 18.38 -12.96
C ILE A 269 -3.13 19.83 -12.47
N ASN A 270 -4.12 20.69 -12.72
CA ASN A 270 -4.04 22.08 -12.25
C ASN A 270 -3.86 22.14 -10.71
N ASN A 271 -3.04 23.07 -10.26
CA ASN A 271 -2.73 23.31 -8.85
C ASN A 271 -2.07 22.13 -8.11
N PHE A 272 -1.47 21.19 -8.84
CA PHE A 272 -0.67 20.15 -8.21
C PHE A 272 0.64 20.75 -7.67
N ASP A 273 0.87 20.60 -6.35
CA ASP A 273 1.93 21.28 -5.62
C ASP A 273 2.71 20.36 -4.65
N MET A 274 2.69 19.07 -4.92
CA MET A 274 3.36 18.09 -4.08
C MET A 274 4.86 18.41 -3.92
N LYS A 275 5.31 18.56 -2.66
CA LYS A 275 6.76 18.67 -2.37
C LYS A 275 7.45 17.34 -2.65
N LEU A 276 8.74 17.39 -2.96
CA LEU A 276 9.54 16.25 -3.36
C LEU A 276 10.94 16.30 -2.76
N LEU A 277 11.52 15.15 -2.49
CA LEU A 277 12.92 15.04 -2.10
C LEU A 277 13.83 14.82 -3.31
N VAL A 278 14.94 15.55 -3.32
CA VAL A 278 16.08 15.28 -4.21
C VAL A 278 17.32 15.07 -3.36
N ASN A 279 18.26 14.26 -3.81
CA ASN A 279 19.52 14.00 -3.13
C ASN A 279 20.68 14.59 -3.93
N ASN A 280 21.55 15.38 -3.28
CA ASN A 280 22.72 15.96 -3.89
C ASN A 280 24.01 15.13 -3.66
N GLY A 281 23.87 13.90 -3.18
CA GLY A 281 24.97 13.00 -2.83
C GLY A 281 25.55 13.23 -1.44
N LYS A 282 25.04 14.22 -0.69
CA LYS A 282 25.41 14.50 0.71
C LYS A 282 24.20 14.45 1.63
N GLU A 283 23.08 14.99 1.16
CA GLU A 283 21.85 15.13 1.93
C GLU A 283 20.63 15.13 1.02
N ASP A 284 19.48 14.79 1.59
CA ASP A 284 18.18 14.94 0.96
C ASP A 284 17.68 16.38 1.17
N ILE A 285 17.20 16.99 0.08
CA ILE A 285 16.73 18.38 0.03
C ILE A 285 15.27 18.39 -0.38
N TRP A 286 14.40 19.00 0.41
CA TRP A 286 13.03 19.26 0.02
C TRP A 286 12.93 20.35 -1.03
N ILE A 287 12.27 20.06 -2.14
CA ILE A 287 11.89 21.01 -3.17
C ILE A 287 10.38 21.14 -3.24
N PHE A 288 9.87 22.27 -3.72
CA PHE A 288 8.44 22.60 -3.80
C PHE A 288 8.11 23.02 -5.24
N PRO A 289 8.08 22.06 -6.19
CA PRO A 289 7.77 22.35 -7.58
C PRO A 289 6.29 22.75 -7.72
N GLU A 290 6.01 23.58 -8.72
CA GLU A 290 4.68 24.00 -9.13
C GLU A 290 4.49 23.76 -10.63
N SER A 291 3.37 24.17 -11.20
CA SER A 291 3.13 24.08 -12.66
C SER A 291 4.09 24.96 -13.48
N GLU A 292 4.59 26.04 -12.89
CA GLU A 292 5.58 26.92 -13.49
C GLU A 292 6.99 26.51 -13.08
N TRP A 293 7.99 26.87 -13.91
CA TRP A 293 9.38 26.59 -13.61
C TRP A 293 9.83 27.31 -12.33
N LYS A 294 10.30 26.53 -11.37
CA LYS A 294 10.93 27.00 -10.14
C LYS A 294 12.36 26.59 -10.03
N GLU A 295 13.13 27.41 -9.36
CA GLU A 295 14.56 27.24 -9.15
C GLU A 295 14.86 26.89 -7.70
N PHE A 296 15.76 25.90 -7.53
CA PHE A 296 16.20 25.41 -6.21
C PHE A 296 17.72 25.26 -6.22
N THR A 297 18.40 25.93 -5.28
CA THR A 297 19.85 25.81 -5.11
C THR A 297 20.16 24.44 -4.47
N LEU A 298 21.01 23.66 -5.13
CA LEU A 298 21.45 22.34 -4.65
C LEU A 298 22.82 22.36 -3.98
N GLY A 299 23.54 23.51 -4.03
CA GLY A 299 24.87 23.68 -3.50
C GLY A 299 25.99 23.13 -4.40
N ASN A 300 27.17 22.94 -3.81
CA ASN A 300 28.36 22.44 -4.50
C ASN A 300 28.54 20.93 -4.21
N PHE A 301 28.42 20.10 -5.24
CA PHE A 301 28.55 18.64 -5.15
C PHE A 301 28.99 18.03 -6.49
N ASP A 302 29.29 16.74 -6.52
CA ASP A 302 29.51 16.03 -7.78
C ASP A 302 28.14 15.69 -8.41
N ILE A 303 27.85 16.28 -9.56
CA ILE A 303 26.57 16.10 -10.28
C ILE A 303 26.21 14.63 -10.56
N LYS A 304 27.20 13.75 -10.59
CA LYS A 304 26.98 12.30 -10.77
C LYS A 304 26.23 11.66 -9.59
N ASN A 305 26.26 12.33 -8.44
CA ASN A 305 25.59 11.87 -7.21
C ASN A 305 24.17 12.45 -7.05
N PHE A 306 23.72 13.26 -8.01
CA PHE A 306 22.35 13.77 -7.97
C PHE A 306 21.35 12.68 -8.29
N SER A 307 20.30 12.62 -7.49
CA SER A 307 19.12 11.78 -7.77
C SER A 307 17.83 12.45 -7.29
N ILE A 308 16.76 12.17 -7.98
CA ILE A 308 15.41 12.45 -7.53
C ILE A 308 14.96 11.21 -6.74
N ARG A 309 14.36 11.42 -5.56
CA ARG A 309 13.93 10.32 -4.67
C ARG A 309 12.61 9.67 -5.17
N ASP A 310 12.59 9.26 -6.43
CA ASP A 310 11.46 8.52 -7.02
C ASP A 310 11.30 7.10 -6.46
N ASP A 311 12.26 6.66 -5.63
CA ASP A 311 12.14 5.47 -4.79
C ASP A 311 11.12 5.65 -3.66
N LEU A 312 10.88 6.88 -3.21
CA LEU A 312 9.93 7.24 -2.16
C LEU A 312 8.59 7.76 -2.69
N PHE A 313 8.56 8.25 -3.92
CA PHE A 313 7.40 8.89 -4.51
C PHE A 313 7.01 8.22 -5.83
N TYR A 314 5.72 8.00 -6.02
CA TYR A 314 5.20 7.47 -7.28
C TYR A 314 5.00 8.60 -8.29
N ILE A 315 6.06 8.92 -8.99
CA ILE A 315 6.13 9.97 -10.01
C ILE A 315 6.89 9.47 -11.24
N ASP A 316 6.73 10.18 -12.34
CA ASP A 316 7.64 10.12 -13.48
C ASP A 316 8.60 11.31 -13.47
N THR A 317 9.75 11.14 -14.10
CA THR A 317 10.74 12.21 -14.21
C THR A 317 11.23 12.35 -15.65
N LYS A 318 11.43 13.59 -16.10
CA LYS A 318 11.93 13.90 -17.42
C LYS A 318 12.96 15.02 -17.38
N LYS A 319 14.20 14.66 -17.65
CA LYS A 319 15.25 15.67 -17.85
C LYS A 319 15.02 16.38 -19.17
N VAL A 320 14.92 17.70 -19.14
CA VAL A 320 14.83 18.56 -20.33
C VAL A 320 16.14 19.30 -20.56
N ASN A 321 16.36 19.72 -21.80
CA ASN A 321 17.62 20.43 -22.20
C ASN A 321 17.61 21.89 -21.77
#